data_9b073f8750b599c338c5221f213a50c2
#
_entry.id   9b073f8750b599c338c5221f213a50c2
#
_cell.length_a   1.000
_cell.length_b   1.000
_cell.length_c   1.000
_cell.angle_alpha   90.00
_cell.angle_beta   90.00
_cell.angle_gamma   90.00
#
_symmetry.space_group_name_H-M   'P 1'
#
loop_
_entity.id
_entity.type
_entity.pdbx_description
1 polymer ?
#
loop_
_entity_poly.entity_id
_entity_poly.type
_entity_poly.pdbx_seq_one_letter_code
_entity_poly.pdbx_strand_id
1 'polypeptide(L)'
;AAANDNYPFSYSNSGAHIRDAYVHHLSQLADLRLDERSTSSCILYLNGEYWGVYEMREKVDDHDFTDYYYDQDKNNLQYLKTWGNTWVEYGGAQAQTDWDNLKNYITTNPMSNQANYLTVKGQYNTGSIIDYFLLNSYVVCADWLNWNTAWWRGMDPNGDKKKWRYTLWDMDNTFDHGTNYTGIPSSSPNAEPCDPSTLGNTGGQGHVPIWNEMLTNQDFHDDYINRWQDLANGPLSCDFMVYLLDSMVAVIEPEMPRQVATWGGTFTGWQNNVTDLRNFILARCDSINSGFVDCDTAITGIFDVTVEIIGTGEVEMSNNNIINNLTTPFTDQRFGGIDLPFEVVSGSFAYWEIISATPYVYDPLVDTLVIDLQGDVTVRAYFGEIKDIVIDVNPFGTSTSIDINGNIANIFPFSSSIIVGDN
;
A
#
# COMPACT_ATOMS: atom_id res chain seq x y z
N ALA A 1 21.43 14.28 3.55
CA ALA A 1 20.57 14.34 2.37
C ALA A 1 21.20 13.51 1.26
N ALA A 2 20.39 12.87 0.45
CA ALA A 2 20.85 12.15 -0.72
C ALA A 2 21.46 13.10 -1.74
N ALA A 3 22.43 12.63 -2.49
CA ALA A 3 23.27 13.49 -3.34
C ALA A 3 22.47 14.29 -4.37
N ASN A 4 21.43 13.69 -4.94
CA ASN A 4 20.61 14.32 -5.97
C ASN A 4 19.70 15.44 -5.41
N ASP A 5 19.20 15.27 -4.19
CA ASP A 5 18.29 16.23 -3.54
C ASP A 5 19.02 17.24 -2.63
N ASN A 6 20.35 17.25 -2.64
CA ASN A 6 21.16 18.16 -1.83
C ASN A 6 20.99 19.61 -2.26
N TYR A 7 20.55 20.49 -1.37
CA TYR A 7 20.53 21.91 -1.65
C TYR A 7 21.81 22.57 -1.11
N PRO A 8 22.56 23.37 -1.92
CA PRO A 8 22.25 23.82 -3.29
C PRO A 8 22.83 22.93 -4.41
N PHE A 9 23.39 21.77 -4.11
CA PHE A 9 24.21 20.96 -5.03
C PHE A 9 23.41 19.89 -5.80
N SER A 10 22.08 20.01 -5.89
CA SER A 10 21.30 19.08 -6.68
C SER A 10 21.57 19.20 -8.18
N TYR A 11 21.47 18.09 -8.91
CA TYR A 11 21.70 18.08 -10.36
C TYR A 11 20.73 18.96 -11.15
N SER A 12 19.50 19.13 -10.67
CA SER A 12 18.44 19.88 -11.34
C SER A 12 18.20 21.26 -10.75
N ASN A 13 18.99 21.71 -9.78
CA ASN A 13 18.76 22.93 -8.97
C ASN A 13 17.41 22.95 -8.21
N SER A 14 16.67 21.84 -8.20
CA SER A 14 15.36 21.69 -7.54
C SER A 14 15.44 20.93 -6.22
N GLY A 15 16.62 20.78 -5.63
CA GLY A 15 16.83 20.05 -4.38
C GLY A 15 16.04 20.66 -3.23
N ALA A 16 15.20 19.86 -2.60
CA ALA A 16 14.45 20.20 -1.38
C ALA A 16 15.19 19.78 -0.11
N HIS A 17 16.24 18.99 -0.21
CA HIS A 17 17.09 18.49 0.87
C HIS A 17 16.39 17.51 1.81
N ILE A 18 15.33 16.83 1.33
CA ILE A 18 14.45 16.00 2.19
C ILE A 18 13.82 14.79 1.48
N ARG A 19 13.81 14.73 0.11
CA ARG A 19 13.00 13.74 -0.63
C ARG A 19 13.24 12.29 -0.23
N ASP A 20 14.49 11.86 -0.13
CA ASP A 20 14.80 10.48 0.21
C ASP A 20 14.28 10.11 1.62
N ALA A 21 14.59 10.93 2.63
CA ALA A 21 14.07 10.74 3.97
C ALA A 21 12.54 10.75 4.01
N TYR A 22 11.91 11.64 3.26
CA TYR A 22 10.47 11.78 3.18
C TYR A 22 9.80 10.51 2.64
N VAL A 23 10.32 9.92 1.55
CA VAL A 23 9.76 8.67 0.99
C VAL A 23 9.96 7.49 1.95
N HIS A 24 11.11 7.39 2.61
CA HIS A 24 11.33 6.36 3.62
C HIS A 24 10.38 6.50 4.83
N HIS A 25 10.12 7.73 5.28
CA HIS A 25 9.14 7.98 6.35
C HIS A 25 7.71 7.68 5.91
N LEU A 26 7.34 7.99 4.65
CA LEU A 26 6.04 7.58 4.09
C LEU A 26 5.88 6.06 4.14
N SER A 27 6.90 5.29 3.74
CA SER A 27 6.88 3.83 3.80
C SER A 27 6.67 3.31 5.22
N GLN A 28 7.41 3.86 6.20
CA GLN A 28 7.30 3.46 7.60
C GLN A 28 5.92 3.75 8.18
N LEU A 29 5.40 4.96 7.96
CA LEU A 29 4.13 5.39 8.53
C LEU A 29 2.92 4.75 7.85
N ALA A 30 3.09 4.35 6.59
CA ALA A 30 2.09 3.59 5.83
C ALA A 30 2.16 2.07 6.10
N ASP A 31 3.08 1.62 6.94
CA ASP A 31 3.34 0.20 7.21
C ASP A 31 3.45 -0.60 5.90
N LEU A 32 4.27 -0.10 4.97
CA LEU A 32 4.48 -0.79 3.71
C LEU A 32 5.24 -2.10 3.93
N ARG A 33 4.89 -3.11 3.16
CA ARG A 33 5.51 -4.45 3.22
C ARG A 33 6.90 -4.47 2.58
N LEU A 34 7.68 -3.42 2.86
CA LEU A 34 9.02 -3.15 2.35
C LEU A 34 10.02 -3.10 3.51
N ASP A 35 11.29 -3.01 3.18
CA ASP A 35 12.33 -2.65 4.14
C ASP A 35 12.84 -1.25 3.78
N GLU A 36 12.72 -0.32 4.71
CA GLU A 36 13.14 1.06 4.54
C GLU A 36 14.13 1.47 5.63
N ARG A 37 14.68 2.67 5.48
CA ARG A 37 15.69 3.23 6.39
C ARG A 37 15.04 4.15 7.41
N SER A 38 15.32 3.94 8.68
CA SER A 38 15.11 4.97 9.68
C SER A 38 16.09 6.11 9.47
N THR A 39 15.59 7.34 9.55
CA THR A 39 16.40 8.56 9.35
C THR A 39 16.15 9.56 10.47
N SER A 40 17.16 10.39 10.74
CA SER A 40 17.06 11.51 11.66
C SER A 40 17.92 12.67 11.15
N SER A 41 17.32 13.85 11.04
CA SER A 41 18.07 15.06 10.66
C SER A 41 19.07 15.44 11.77
N CYS A 42 20.25 15.85 11.37
CA CYS A 42 21.29 16.28 12.30
C CYS A 42 22.12 17.45 11.71
N ILE A 43 22.79 18.18 12.59
CA ILE A 43 23.74 19.24 12.21
C ILE A 43 25.14 18.66 12.37
N LEU A 44 25.89 18.64 11.27
CA LEU A 44 27.26 18.16 11.28
C LEU A 44 28.24 19.30 11.57
N TYR A 45 29.16 19.06 12.48
CA TYR A 45 30.35 19.89 12.74
C TYR A 45 31.61 19.07 12.48
N LEU A 46 32.58 19.63 11.75
CA LEU A 46 33.89 19.03 11.57
C LEU A 46 34.93 19.90 12.28
N ASN A 47 35.64 19.33 13.24
CA ASN A 47 36.63 20.05 14.06
C ASN A 47 36.09 21.33 14.74
N GLY A 48 34.80 21.33 15.11
CA GLY A 48 34.13 22.49 15.70
C GLY A 48 33.58 23.51 14.71
N GLU A 49 33.84 23.35 13.41
CA GLU A 49 33.27 24.18 12.36
C GLU A 49 31.97 23.60 11.83
N TYR A 50 30.97 24.42 11.60
CA TYR A 50 29.69 24.01 11.04
C TYR A 50 29.88 23.49 9.61
N TRP A 51 29.35 22.29 9.35
CA TRP A 51 29.48 21.64 8.05
C TRP A 51 28.16 21.53 7.28
N GLY A 52 27.02 21.55 7.96
CA GLY A 52 25.72 21.58 7.30
C GLY A 52 24.65 20.73 7.95
N VAL A 53 23.49 20.73 7.29
CA VAL A 53 22.35 19.86 7.61
C VAL A 53 22.57 18.51 6.96
N TYR A 54 22.51 17.45 7.75
CA TYR A 54 22.72 16.06 7.33
C TYR A 54 21.61 15.17 7.87
N GLU A 55 21.58 13.94 7.37
CA GLU A 55 20.74 12.87 7.88
C GLU A 55 21.62 11.73 8.39
N MET A 56 21.34 11.30 9.59
CA MET A 56 21.83 10.03 10.12
C MET A 56 20.87 8.96 9.69
N ARG A 57 21.37 7.93 9.02
CA ARG A 57 20.55 6.90 8.36
C ARG A 57 20.93 5.51 8.83
N GLU A 58 19.94 4.68 8.94
CA GLU A 58 20.13 3.24 9.02
C GLU A 58 20.61 2.68 7.67
N LYS A 59 21.21 1.51 7.69
CA LYS A 59 21.76 0.87 6.51
C LYS A 59 21.05 -0.47 6.25
N VAL A 60 19.93 -0.43 5.50
CA VAL A 60 19.14 -1.63 5.18
C VAL A 60 19.78 -2.57 4.15
N ASP A 61 20.93 -2.23 3.62
CA ASP A 61 21.69 -3.05 2.69
C ASP A 61 22.80 -3.85 3.38
N ASP A 62 22.72 -3.97 4.70
CA ASP A 62 23.68 -4.67 5.53
C ASP A 62 23.06 -5.92 6.16
N HIS A 63 23.84 -7.00 6.25
CA HIS A 63 23.39 -8.22 6.89
C HIS A 63 23.14 -8.05 8.40
N ASP A 64 23.72 -7.02 9.04
CA ASP A 64 23.44 -6.71 10.43
C ASP A 64 22.01 -6.20 10.62
N PHE A 65 21.45 -5.49 9.60
CA PHE A 65 20.05 -5.09 9.58
C PHE A 65 19.11 -6.33 9.58
N THR A 66 19.40 -7.34 8.78
CA THR A 66 18.58 -8.56 8.71
C THR A 66 18.63 -9.39 9.99
N ASP A 67 19.76 -9.41 10.67
CA ASP A 67 19.94 -10.05 11.99
C ASP A 67 19.09 -9.29 13.05
N TYR A 68 19.18 -7.97 13.06
CA TYR A 68 18.54 -7.14 14.08
C TYR A 68 17.00 -7.15 13.99
N TYR A 69 16.43 -7.02 12.78
CA TYR A 69 14.98 -6.88 12.62
C TYR A 69 14.25 -8.21 12.38
N TYR A 70 14.94 -9.25 11.89
CA TYR A 70 14.27 -10.43 11.35
C TYR A 70 14.82 -11.74 11.88
N ASP A 71 15.73 -11.72 12.84
CA ASP A 71 16.40 -12.90 13.38
C ASP A 71 16.99 -13.80 12.28
N GLN A 72 17.37 -13.21 11.15
CA GLN A 72 18.06 -13.90 10.08
C GLN A 72 19.55 -13.92 10.36
N ASP A 73 20.16 -15.12 10.30
CA ASP A 73 21.61 -15.23 10.38
C ASP A 73 22.26 -14.29 9.35
N LYS A 74 22.94 -13.27 9.83
CA LYS A 74 23.56 -12.23 9.02
C LYS A 74 24.56 -12.75 7.98
N ASN A 75 25.02 -14.01 8.07
CA ASN A 75 25.90 -14.66 7.12
C ASN A 75 25.16 -15.70 6.26
N ASN A 76 23.89 -15.96 6.52
CA ASN A 76 23.08 -16.96 5.83
C ASN A 76 21.81 -16.33 5.23
N LEU A 77 22.02 -15.45 4.22
CA LEU A 77 20.94 -14.82 3.48
C LEU A 77 21.34 -14.64 2.00
N GLN A 78 20.37 -14.32 1.17
CA GLN A 78 20.57 -13.99 -0.24
C GLN A 78 20.12 -12.55 -0.47
N TYR A 79 21.02 -11.72 -1.01
CA TYR A 79 20.79 -10.30 -1.22
C TYR A 79 21.36 -9.87 -2.56
N LEU A 80 20.54 -9.29 -3.40
CA LEU A 80 20.92 -8.77 -4.73
C LEU A 80 20.65 -7.28 -4.82
N LYS A 81 21.50 -6.59 -5.57
CA LYS A 81 21.38 -5.15 -5.83
C LYS A 81 21.63 -4.84 -7.29
N THR A 82 20.91 -3.86 -7.82
CA THR A 82 21.12 -3.30 -9.15
C THR A 82 21.44 -1.80 -9.05
N TRP A 83 22.58 -1.42 -9.60
CA TRP A 83 22.99 -0.04 -9.84
C TRP A 83 23.75 0.03 -11.15
N GLY A 84 23.02 0.16 -12.27
CA GLY A 84 23.51 -0.02 -13.63
C GLY A 84 23.78 -1.48 -13.98
N ASN A 85 24.41 -2.23 -13.10
CA ASN A 85 24.62 -3.68 -13.19
C ASN A 85 24.13 -4.34 -11.89
N THR A 86 23.71 -5.60 -11.99
CA THR A 86 23.35 -6.38 -10.82
C THR A 86 24.55 -7.11 -10.25
N TRP A 87 24.65 -7.15 -8.92
CA TRP A 87 25.61 -7.99 -8.21
C TRP A 87 24.94 -8.68 -7.02
N VAL A 88 25.57 -9.74 -6.57
CA VAL A 88 25.17 -10.44 -5.35
C VAL A 88 25.91 -9.83 -4.18
N GLU A 89 25.20 -9.23 -3.26
CA GLU A 89 25.77 -8.68 -2.02
C GLU A 89 26.05 -9.80 -1.04
N TYR A 90 25.07 -10.70 -0.83
CA TYR A 90 25.20 -11.87 0.05
C TYR A 90 24.59 -13.11 -0.60
N GLY A 91 25.07 -14.30 -0.21
CA GLY A 91 24.56 -15.59 -0.66
C GLY A 91 25.31 -16.19 -1.86
N GLY A 92 26.36 -15.53 -2.35
CA GLY A 92 27.20 -16.02 -3.45
C GLY A 92 26.43 -16.26 -4.76
N ALA A 93 27.01 -16.98 -5.69
CA ALA A 93 26.38 -17.25 -6.99
C ALA A 93 25.02 -17.97 -6.89
N GLN A 94 24.77 -18.66 -5.78
CA GLN A 94 23.49 -19.35 -5.55
C GLN A 94 22.31 -18.36 -5.43
N ALA A 95 22.53 -17.17 -4.88
CA ALA A 95 21.48 -16.15 -4.77
C ALA A 95 20.95 -15.74 -6.15
N GLN A 96 21.84 -15.49 -7.12
CA GLN A 96 21.41 -15.18 -8.49
C GLN A 96 20.73 -16.39 -9.15
N THR A 97 21.26 -17.59 -8.94
CA THR A 97 20.66 -18.82 -9.49
C THR A 97 19.24 -19.03 -8.97
N ASP A 98 19.02 -18.83 -7.68
CA ASP A 98 17.70 -19.01 -7.05
C ASP A 98 16.70 -17.94 -7.50
N TRP A 99 17.16 -16.70 -7.66
CA TRP A 99 16.34 -15.63 -8.25
C TRP A 99 15.97 -15.93 -9.70
N ASP A 100 16.93 -16.35 -10.52
CA ASP A 100 16.70 -16.70 -11.92
C ASP A 100 15.73 -17.89 -12.07
N ASN A 101 15.80 -18.87 -11.18
CA ASN A 101 14.86 -19.99 -11.17
C ASN A 101 13.44 -19.52 -10.86
N LEU A 102 13.25 -18.66 -9.85
CA LEU A 102 11.94 -18.09 -9.52
C LEU A 102 11.40 -17.22 -10.66
N LYS A 103 12.21 -16.31 -11.20
CA LYS A 103 11.88 -15.47 -12.35
C LYS A 103 11.44 -16.32 -13.54
N ASN A 104 12.24 -17.33 -13.91
CA ASN A 104 11.94 -18.21 -15.03
C ASN A 104 10.64 -18.99 -14.77
N TYR A 105 10.42 -19.48 -13.55
CA TYR A 105 9.17 -20.15 -13.22
C TYR A 105 7.95 -19.21 -13.45
N ILE A 106 8.00 -17.98 -12.95
CA ILE A 106 6.91 -17.01 -13.09
C ILE A 106 6.66 -16.69 -14.56
N THR A 107 7.71 -16.36 -15.33
CA THR A 107 7.57 -15.90 -16.71
C THR A 107 7.33 -17.01 -17.74
N THR A 108 7.40 -18.29 -17.34
CA THR A 108 7.12 -19.44 -18.24
C THR A 108 5.86 -20.24 -17.87
N ASN A 109 5.27 -19.97 -16.73
CA ASN A 109 4.03 -20.62 -16.29
C ASN A 109 2.94 -19.56 -16.08
N PRO A 110 1.74 -19.70 -16.65
CA PRO A 110 0.67 -18.71 -16.51
C PRO A 110 0.29 -18.50 -15.04
N MET A 111 0.41 -17.28 -14.53
CA MET A 111 0.01 -16.95 -13.15
C MET A 111 -1.50 -16.83 -12.99
N SER A 112 -2.26 -16.69 -14.08
CA SER A 112 -3.72 -16.88 -14.08
C SER A 112 -4.14 -18.28 -13.60
N ASN A 113 -3.23 -19.26 -13.61
CA ASN A 113 -3.43 -20.55 -12.98
C ASN A 113 -3.13 -20.45 -11.47
N GLN A 114 -4.14 -20.63 -10.64
CA GLN A 114 -4.04 -20.48 -9.19
C GLN A 114 -2.97 -21.39 -8.55
N ALA A 115 -2.77 -22.60 -9.05
CA ALA A 115 -1.74 -23.49 -8.50
C ALA A 115 -0.32 -22.97 -8.75
N ASN A 116 -0.07 -22.35 -9.91
CA ASN A 116 1.20 -21.70 -10.21
C ASN A 116 1.42 -20.49 -9.31
N TYR A 117 0.40 -19.65 -9.17
CA TYR A 117 0.42 -18.49 -8.30
C TYR A 117 0.71 -18.86 -6.84
N LEU A 118 0.03 -19.87 -6.29
CA LEU A 118 0.26 -20.34 -4.92
C LEU A 118 1.69 -20.90 -4.73
N THR A 119 2.26 -21.53 -5.77
CA THR A 119 3.67 -21.99 -5.75
C THR A 119 4.63 -20.80 -5.64
N VAL A 120 4.37 -19.72 -6.37
CA VAL A 120 5.14 -18.47 -6.29
C VAL A 120 4.96 -17.80 -4.93
N LYS A 121 3.74 -17.69 -4.43
CA LYS A 121 3.40 -17.13 -3.12
C LYS A 121 4.14 -17.82 -1.95
N GLY A 122 4.53 -19.08 -2.14
CA GLY A 122 5.38 -19.83 -1.21
C GLY A 122 6.84 -19.35 -1.15
N GLN A 123 7.35 -18.69 -2.19
CA GLN A 123 8.75 -18.29 -2.33
C GLN A 123 8.96 -16.78 -2.46
N TYR A 124 7.90 -16.05 -2.82
CA TYR A 124 7.91 -14.61 -3.06
C TYR A 124 6.88 -13.92 -2.17
N ASN A 125 7.27 -12.84 -1.53
CA ASN A 125 6.36 -11.98 -0.79
C ASN A 125 5.60 -11.09 -1.77
N THR A 126 4.39 -11.52 -2.15
CA THR A 126 3.54 -10.81 -3.11
C THR A 126 3.14 -9.42 -2.62
N GLY A 127 2.96 -9.25 -1.32
CA GLY A 127 2.72 -7.93 -0.75
C GLY A 127 3.90 -6.98 -0.90
N SER A 128 5.13 -7.49 -0.82
CA SER A 128 6.32 -6.65 -0.97
C SER A 128 6.51 -6.14 -2.41
N ILE A 129 6.24 -6.97 -3.43
CA ILE A 129 6.31 -6.48 -4.82
C ILE A 129 5.18 -5.49 -5.12
N ILE A 130 3.98 -5.73 -4.59
CA ILE A 130 2.85 -4.78 -4.71
C ILE A 130 3.27 -3.43 -4.15
N ASP A 131 3.69 -3.36 -2.89
CA ASP A 131 4.03 -2.10 -2.23
C ASP A 131 5.25 -1.43 -2.87
N TYR A 132 6.21 -2.20 -3.42
CA TYR A 132 7.36 -1.67 -4.14
C TYR A 132 6.95 -0.97 -5.45
N PHE A 133 6.15 -1.63 -6.29
CA PHE A 133 5.67 -1.03 -7.53
C PHE A 133 4.71 0.13 -7.26
N LEU A 134 3.82 -0.02 -6.28
CA LEU A 134 2.88 1.01 -5.85
C LEU A 134 3.62 2.27 -5.41
N LEU A 135 4.55 2.18 -4.45
CA LEU A 135 5.24 3.35 -3.93
C LEU A 135 6.05 4.05 -5.02
N ASN A 136 6.86 3.31 -5.80
CA ASN A 136 7.65 3.88 -6.88
C ASN A 136 6.79 4.57 -7.95
N SER A 137 5.62 4.01 -8.28
CA SER A 137 4.64 4.64 -9.16
C SER A 137 4.01 5.87 -8.52
N TYR A 138 3.62 5.79 -7.24
CA TYR A 138 2.96 6.90 -6.54
C TYR A 138 3.85 8.14 -6.46
N VAL A 139 5.11 7.95 -6.04
CA VAL A 139 6.08 9.05 -5.93
C VAL A 139 6.76 9.41 -7.25
N VAL A 140 6.37 8.76 -8.34
CA VAL A 140 6.94 8.94 -9.70
C VAL A 140 8.46 8.85 -9.66
N CYS A 141 8.97 7.71 -9.16
CA CYS A 141 10.41 7.46 -9.08
C CYS A 141 11.01 7.29 -10.49
N ALA A 142 12.01 8.07 -10.81
CA ALA A 142 12.67 8.08 -12.12
C ALA A 142 14.04 7.38 -12.12
N ASP A 143 14.39 6.70 -11.01
CA ASP A 143 15.70 6.10 -10.80
C ASP A 143 15.61 4.75 -10.04
N TRP A 144 14.90 3.79 -10.63
CA TRP A 144 14.67 2.46 -10.08
C TRP A 144 14.74 1.37 -11.15
N LEU A 145 14.64 0.10 -10.81
CA LEU A 145 14.75 -1.11 -11.64
C LEU A 145 16.16 -1.35 -12.21
N ASN A 146 16.71 -0.45 -13.02
CA ASN A 146 18.08 -0.48 -13.54
C ASN A 146 19.08 0.23 -12.60
N TRP A 147 18.58 0.99 -11.63
CA TRP A 147 19.34 1.65 -10.57
C TRP A 147 18.60 1.41 -9.25
N ASN A 148 19.24 1.65 -8.13
CA ASN A 148 18.65 1.76 -6.79
C ASN A 148 17.62 0.66 -6.43
N THR A 149 17.79 -0.57 -6.96
CA THR A 149 16.90 -1.69 -6.68
C THR A 149 17.62 -2.75 -5.87
N ALA A 150 17.02 -3.12 -4.74
CA ALA A 150 17.56 -4.15 -3.86
C ALA A 150 16.44 -5.11 -3.42
N TRP A 151 16.78 -6.42 -3.36
CA TRP A 151 15.85 -7.45 -2.91
C TRP A 151 16.61 -8.60 -2.25
N TRP A 152 15.98 -9.21 -1.28
CA TRP A 152 16.62 -10.22 -0.47
C TRP A 152 15.65 -11.27 0.08
N ARG A 153 16.18 -12.35 0.61
CA ARG A 153 15.46 -13.30 1.46
C ARG A 153 16.37 -13.88 2.54
N GLY A 154 15.80 -14.22 3.68
CA GLY A 154 16.46 -14.97 4.74
C GLY A 154 16.56 -16.46 4.39
N MET A 155 17.65 -17.10 4.82
CA MET A 155 17.91 -18.52 4.63
C MET A 155 17.90 -19.30 5.95
N ASP A 156 17.86 -18.61 7.11
CA ASP A 156 17.68 -19.26 8.39
C ASP A 156 16.22 -19.77 8.53
N PRO A 157 16.03 -21.08 8.73
CA PRO A 157 14.69 -21.65 8.87
C PRO A 157 13.94 -21.19 10.13
N ASN A 158 14.64 -20.69 11.14
CA ASN A 158 14.06 -20.22 12.40
C ASN A 158 13.74 -18.71 12.39
N GLY A 159 14.35 -17.94 11.49
CA GLY A 159 14.10 -16.50 11.34
C GLY A 159 12.94 -16.19 10.43
N ASP A 160 12.60 -14.91 10.36
CA ASP A 160 11.55 -14.35 9.50
C ASP A 160 12.04 -14.03 8.07
N LYS A 161 11.11 -13.58 7.19
CA LYS A 161 11.44 -13.05 5.86
C LYS A 161 12.20 -14.02 4.94
N LYS A 162 11.78 -15.28 4.90
CA LYS A 162 12.35 -16.33 4.03
C LYS A 162 11.93 -16.25 2.57
N LYS A 163 10.96 -15.38 2.24
CA LYS A 163 10.50 -15.12 0.88
C LYS A 163 11.22 -13.91 0.31
N TRP A 164 11.50 -13.93 -0.97
CA TRP A 164 12.05 -12.77 -1.67
C TRP A 164 11.19 -11.54 -1.43
N ARG A 165 11.83 -10.39 -1.11
CA ARG A 165 11.18 -9.11 -0.80
C ARG A 165 12.07 -7.95 -1.20
N TYR A 166 11.47 -6.76 -1.36
CA TYR A 166 12.19 -5.55 -1.75
C TYR A 166 12.59 -4.70 -0.56
N THR A 167 13.66 -3.95 -0.78
CA THR A 167 14.22 -2.94 0.11
C THR A 167 14.21 -1.61 -0.60
N LEU A 168 13.78 -0.53 0.07
CA LEU A 168 13.90 0.82 -0.48
C LEU A 168 15.35 1.31 -0.41
N TRP A 169 15.79 1.91 -1.51
CA TRP A 169 17.13 2.43 -1.62
C TRP A 169 17.15 3.69 -2.49
N ASP A 170 17.70 4.81 -1.95
CA ASP A 170 18.02 6.06 -2.66
C ASP A 170 16.81 6.69 -3.39
N MET A 171 15.82 7.09 -2.60
CA MET A 171 14.52 7.59 -3.09
C MET A 171 14.53 9.11 -3.35
N ASP A 172 15.67 9.67 -3.68
CA ASP A 172 15.83 11.11 -3.89
C ASP A 172 15.37 11.57 -5.28
N ASN A 173 15.39 10.70 -6.28
CA ASN A 173 14.94 11.00 -7.65
C ASN A 173 13.44 10.70 -7.83
N THR A 174 12.61 11.40 -7.06
CA THR A 174 11.14 11.26 -7.02
C THR A 174 10.48 12.62 -7.18
N PHE A 175 9.19 12.65 -7.48
CA PHE A 175 8.40 13.89 -7.61
C PHE A 175 8.99 14.88 -8.62
N ASP A 176 9.26 14.39 -9.85
CA ASP A 176 9.86 15.17 -10.95
C ASP A 176 11.20 15.82 -10.59
N HIS A 177 12.02 15.12 -9.84
CA HIS A 177 13.36 15.56 -9.50
C HIS A 177 14.43 14.71 -10.19
N GLY A 178 15.47 15.36 -10.72
CA GLY A 178 16.62 14.71 -11.31
C GLY A 178 16.42 14.23 -12.75
N THR A 179 17.22 13.23 -13.12
CA THR A 179 17.23 12.67 -14.48
C THR A 179 16.38 11.39 -14.51
N ASN A 180 15.60 11.21 -15.55
CA ASN A 180 14.85 9.98 -15.78
C ASN A 180 15.81 8.85 -16.26
N TYR A 181 16.40 8.14 -15.31
CA TYR A 181 17.33 7.03 -15.58
C TYR A 181 16.60 5.72 -15.88
N THR A 182 15.40 5.54 -15.37
CA THR A 182 14.57 4.34 -15.59
C THR A 182 13.94 4.34 -16.96
N GLY A 183 13.67 5.52 -17.54
CA GLY A 183 12.93 5.66 -18.77
C GLY A 183 11.42 5.55 -18.57
N ILE A 184 10.90 6.03 -17.41
CA ILE A 184 9.45 6.11 -17.18
C ILE A 184 8.80 7.00 -18.24
N PRO A 185 7.58 6.68 -18.71
CA PRO A 185 6.90 7.42 -19.77
C PRO A 185 6.67 8.90 -19.43
N SER A 186 6.33 9.18 -18.17
CA SER A 186 6.07 10.53 -17.68
C SER A 186 6.64 10.72 -16.28
N SER A 187 7.27 11.87 -16.02
CA SER A 187 7.69 12.30 -14.67
C SER A 187 6.71 13.33 -14.06
N SER A 188 5.63 13.67 -14.76
CA SER A 188 4.66 14.66 -14.31
C SER A 188 3.74 14.11 -13.20
N PRO A 189 3.04 14.98 -12.45
CA PRO A 189 2.02 14.52 -11.49
C PRO A 189 0.91 13.65 -12.09
N ASN A 190 0.69 13.77 -13.41
CA ASN A 190 -0.32 13.02 -14.16
C ASN A 190 0.24 11.69 -14.75
N ALA A 191 1.43 11.25 -14.37
CA ALA A 191 1.96 9.96 -14.78
C ALA A 191 0.95 8.84 -14.46
N GLU A 192 0.69 7.96 -15.42
CA GLU A 192 -0.31 6.89 -15.24
C GLU A 192 0.19 5.85 -14.23
N PRO A 193 -0.67 5.39 -13.30
CA PRO A 193 -0.29 4.34 -12.35
C PRO A 193 0.16 3.05 -13.01
N CYS A 194 -0.34 2.75 -14.22
CA CYS A 194 0.01 1.56 -14.99
C CYS A 194 1.34 1.68 -15.76
N ASP A 195 1.95 2.87 -15.83
CA ASP A 195 3.21 3.11 -16.55
C ASP A 195 4.33 2.11 -16.23
N PRO A 196 4.53 1.66 -14.96
CA PRO A 196 5.54 0.66 -14.65
C PRO A 196 5.44 -0.63 -15.46
N SER A 197 4.24 -1.05 -15.85
CA SER A 197 4.02 -2.25 -16.67
C SER A 197 4.61 -2.14 -18.08
N THR A 198 4.90 -0.94 -18.56
CA THR A 198 5.43 -0.66 -19.90
C THR A 198 6.96 -0.70 -19.97
N LEU A 199 7.67 -0.75 -18.85
CA LEU A 199 9.13 -0.56 -18.76
C LEU A 199 9.95 -1.75 -19.26
N GLY A 200 9.32 -2.82 -19.75
CA GLY A 200 9.99 -3.99 -20.29
C GLY A 200 10.87 -4.70 -19.24
N ASN A 201 12.03 -5.22 -19.66
CA ASN A 201 12.97 -5.87 -18.73
C ASN A 201 14.05 -4.88 -18.25
N THR A 202 13.65 -3.67 -17.84
CA THR A 202 14.57 -2.67 -17.31
C THR A 202 15.35 -3.24 -16.11
N GLY A 203 16.68 -3.04 -16.10
CA GLY A 203 17.59 -3.62 -15.11
C GLY A 203 17.95 -5.10 -15.35
N GLY A 204 17.30 -5.79 -16.30
CA GLY A 204 17.66 -7.16 -16.71
C GLY A 204 17.30 -8.28 -15.73
N GLN A 205 16.75 -7.95 -14.56
CA GLN A 205 16.45 -8.93 -13.51
C GLN A 205 15.00 -9.46 -13.55
N GLY A 206 14.21 -9.02 -14.53
CA GLY A 206 12.88 -9.53 -14.77
C GLY A 206 11.80 -8.96 -13.85
N HIS A 207 12.04 -7.86 -13.14
CA HIS A 207 11.07 -7.28 -12.20
C HIS A 207 9.74 -6.93 -12.88
N VAL A 208 9.80 -6.24 -14.02
CA VAL A 208 8.59 -5.87 -14.78
C VAL A 208 7.95 -7.08 -15.48
N PRO A 209 8.68 -7.99 -16.15
CA PRO A 209 8.10 -9.26 -16.61
C PRO A 209 7.40 -10.07 -15.51
N ILE A 210 7.99 -10.14 -14.31
CA ILE A 210 7.37 -10.77 -13.13
C ILE A 210 6.08 -10.04 -12.78
N TRP A 211 6.14 -8.72 -12.64
CA TRP A 211 4.99 -7.87 -12.31
C TRP A 211 3.83 -8.09 -13.28
N ASN A 212 4.11 -8.00 -14.60
CA ASN A 212 3.09 -8.16 -15.62
C ASN A 212 2.46 -9.56 -15.61
N GLU A 213 3.25 -10.60 -15.37
CA GLU A 213 2.72 -11.97 -15.29
C GLU A 213 1.90 -12.18 -14.01
N MET A 214 2.33 -11.61 -12.88
CA MET A 214 1.57 -11.66 -11.63
C MET A 214 0.22 -10.94 -11.74
N LEU A 215 0.13 -9.81 -12.43
CA LEU A 215 -1.13 -9.09 -12.69
C LEU A 215 -2.16 -9.93 -13.49
N THR A 216 -1.75 -11.02 -14.15
CA THR A 216 -2.70 -11.93 -14.82
C THR A 216 -3.46 -12.82 -13.84
N ASN A 217 -3.03 -12.89 -12.57
CA ASN A 217 -3.76 -13.56 -11.51
C ASN A 217 -4.76 -12.61 -10.86
N GLN A 218 -6.03 -12.99 -10.79
CA GLN A 218 -7.09 -12.13 -10.26
C GLN A 218 -6.85 -11.72 -8.80
N ASP A 219 -6.50 -12.69 -7.94
CA ASP A 219 -6.26 -12.39 -6.51
C ASP A 219 -5.11 -11.37 -6.33
N PHE A 220 -4.04 -11.47 -7.15
CA PHE A 220 -2.92 -10.52 -7.10
C PHE A 220 -3.29 -9.15 -7.61
N HIS A 221 -4.04 -9.09 -8.73
CA HIS A 221 -4.51 -7.85 -9.31
C HIS A 221 -5.43 -7.10 -8.35
N ASP A 222 -6.42 -7.80 -7.77
CA ASP A 222 -7.38 -7.19 -6.85
C ASP A 222 -6.71 -6.76 -5.54
N ASP A 223 -5.74 -7.54 -5.02
CA ASP A 223 -4.91 -7.14 -3.86
C ASP A 223 -4.13 -5.85 -4.16
N TYR A 224 -3.55 -5.72 -5.36
CA TYR A 224 -2.84 -4.51 -5.78
C TYR A 224 -3.75 -3.29 -5.84
N ILE A 225 -4.91 -3.40 -6.50
CA ILE A 225 -5.85 -2.27 -6.66
C ILE A 225 -6.47 -1.87 -5.32
N ASN A 226 -6.90 -2.85 -4.51
CA ASN A 226 -7.40 -2.59 -3.16
C ASN A 226 -6.33 -1.94 -2.27
N ARG A 227 -5.09 -2.46 -2.30
CA ARG A 227 -3.97 -1.91 -1.52
C ARG A 227 -3.67 -0.46 -1.92
N TRP A 228 -3.74 -0.16 -3.21
CA TRP A 228 -3.58 1.21 -3.68
C TRP A 228 -4.60 2.15 -3.04
N GLN A 229 -5.87 1.76 -3.05
CA GLN A 229 -6.93 2.59 -2.47
C GLN A 229 -6.84 2.71 -0.95
N ASP A 230 -6.51 1.62 -0.24
CA ASP A 230 -6.27 1.67 1.20
C ASP A 230 -5.19 2.69 1.56
N LEU A 231 -4.12 2.74 0.78
CA LEU A 231 -3.04 3.69 0.99
C LEU A 231 -3.40 5.11 0.57
N ALA A 232 -4.00 5.29 -0.61
CA ALA A 232 -4.38 6.61 -1.13
C ALA A 232 -5.47 7.30 -0.28
N ASN A 233 -6.40 6.51 0.28
CA ASN A 233 -7.45 7.02 1.17
C ASN A 233 -6.97 7.16 2.64
N GLY A 234 -5.83 6.58 2.97
CA GLY A 234 -5.23 6.56 4.30
C GLY A 234 -3.86 7.25 4.38
N PRO A 235 -2.80 6.48 4.63
CA PRO A 235 -1.46 7.05 4.92
C PRO A 235 -0.74 7.67 3.72
N LEU A 236 -1.21 7.49 2.49
CA LEU A 236 -0.75 8.23 1.32
C LEU A 236 -1.78 9.24 0.82
N SER A 237 -2.77 9.60 1.65
CA SER A 237 -3.70 10.68 1.32
C SER A 237 -2.99 12.02 1.21
N CYS A 238 -3.56 12.94 0.43
CA CYS A 238 -2.99 14.27 0.23
C CYS A 238 -2.71 15.00 1.53
N ASP A 239 -3.69 14.99 2.44
CA ASP A 239 -3.58 15.70 3.72
C ASP A 239 -2.44 15.13 4.56
N PHE A 240 -2.32 13.80 4.63
CA PHE A 240 -1.26 13.17 5.40
C PHE A 240 0.12 13.38 4.77
N MET A 241 0.24 13.23 3.45
CA MET A 241 1.52 13.44 2.74
C MET A 241 2.02 14.87 2.89
N VAL A 242 1.13 15.86 2.76
CA VAL A 242 1.48 17.28 2.95
C VAL A 242 1.82 17.56 4.41
N TYR A 243 1.04 17.05 5.36
CA TYR A 243 1.33 17.18 6.79
C TYR A 243 2.72 16.62 7.15
N LEU A 244 3.05 15.43 6.64
CA LEU A 244 4.35 14.82 6.88
C LEU A 244 5.48 15.67 6.27
N LEU A 245 5.33 16.12 5.02
CA LEU A 245 6.31 16.99 4.39
C LEU A 245 6.55 18.27 5.19
N ASP A 246 5.47 18.97 5.55
CA ASP A 246 5.55 20.22 6.31
C ASP A 246 6.19 19.99 7.68
N SER A 247 5.88 18.88 8.34
CA SER A 247 6.47 18.51 9.64
C SER A 247 7.98 18.27 9.55
N MET A 248 8.42 17.54 8.51
CA MET A 248 9.84 17.27 8.29
C MET A 248 10.62 18.51 7.85
N VAL A 249 10.02 19.34 7.00
CA VAL A 249 10.59 20.63 6.59
C VAL A 249 10.79 21.55 7.79
N ALA A 250 9.82 21.63 8.70
CA ALA A 250 9.91 22.47 9.90
C ALA A 250 11.09 22.09 10.81
N VAL A 251 11.56 20.83 10.77
CA VAL A 251 12.73 20.38 11.54
C VAL A 251 14.04 20.99 10.99
N ILE A 252 14.18 21.08 9.67
CA ILE A 252 15.42 21.54 9.03
C ILE A 252 15.41 23.03 8.70
N GLU A 253 14.25 23.64 8.51
CA GLU A 253 14.09 25.05 8.09
C GLU A 253 14.88 26.04 8.94
N PRO A 254 14.95 25.96 10.29
CA PRO A 254 15.71 26.89 11.11
C PRO A 254 17.22 26.92 10.80
N GLU A 255 17.76 25.82 10.30
CA GLU A 255 19.19 25.68 9.96
C GLU A 255 19.52 26.02 8.50
N MET A 256 18.53 26.08 7.63
CA MET A 256 18.75 26.32 6.18
C MET A 256 19.38 27.70 5.87
N PRO A 257 19.09 28.79 6.62
CA PRO A 257 19.84 30.05 6.43
C PRO A 257 21.34 29.89 6.65
N ARG A 258 21.76 29.07 7.62
CA ARG A 258 23.17 28.77 7.88
C ARG A 258 23.76 27.81 6.84
N GLN A 259 22.97 26.83 6.38
CA GLN A 259 23.32 25.94 5.27
C GLN A 259 23.70 26.74 4.02
N VAL A 260 22.84 27.68 3.59
CA VAL A 260 23.08 28.48 2.39
C VAL A 260 24.21 29.49 2.58
N ALA A 261 24.40 30.02 3.78
CA ALA A 261 25.53 30.89 4.09
C ALA A 261 26.88 30.16 3.95
N THR A 262 26.91 28.88 4.23
CA THR A 262 28.12 28.02 4.16
C THR A 262 28.38 27.52 2.74
N TRP A 263 27.34 27.05 2.05
CA TRP A 263 27.46 26.28 0.81
C TRP A 263 26.96 26.99 -0.43
N GLY A 264 26.32 28.16 -0.30
CA GLY A 264 25.76 28.93 -1.41
C GLY A 264 24.27 28.65 -1.62
N GLY A 265 23.73 29.19 -2.72
CA GLY A 265 22.27 29.20 -2.93
C GLY A 265 21.61 30.35 -2.16
N THR A 266 20.29 30.29 -2.03
CA THR A 266 19.52 31.25 -1.22
C THR A 266 18.45 30.53 -0.42
N PHE A 267 18.10 31.08 0.74
CA PHE A 267 17.02 30.51 1.56
C PHE A 267 15.68 30.48 0.81
N THR A 268 15.36 31.59 0.09
CA THR A 268 14.15 31.65 -0.76
C THR A 268 14.17 30.61 -1.88
N GLY A 269 15.35 30.34 -2.48
CA GLY A 269 15.49 29.31 -3.51
C GLY A 269 15.17 27.93 -2.98
N TRP A 270 15.63 27.60 -1.78
CA TRP A 270 15.26 26.35 -1.11
C TRP A 270 13.76 26.29 -0.79
N GLN A 271 13.18 27.36 -0.25
CA GLN A 271 11.73 27.44 0.03
C GLN A 271 10.89 27.26 -1.24
N ASN A 272 11.32 27.78 -2.38
CA ASN A 272 10.65 27.55 -3.66
C ASN A 272 10.69 26.08 -4.05
N ASN A 273 11.84 25.40 -3.90
CA ASN A 273 11.97 23.98 -4.21
C ASN A 273 11.07 23.11 -3.32
N VAL A 274 10.94 23.46 -2.03
CA VAL A 274 9.99 22.78 -1.12
C VAL A 274 8.53 23.04 -1.56
N THR A 275 8.24 24.25 -2.00
CA THR A 275 6.91 24.62 -2.51
C THR A 275 6.58 23.84 -3.78
N ASP A 276 7.53 23.68 -4.69
CA ASP A 276 7.35 22.91 -5.93
C ASP A 276 7.10 21.43 -5.63
N LEU A 277 7.85 20.82 -4.68
CA LEU A 277 7.61 19.48 -4.20
C LEU A 277 6.20 19.32 -3.62
N ARG A 278 5.78 20.27 -2.78
CA ARG A 278 4.45 20.29 -2.18
C ARG A 278 3.33 20.37 -3.24
N ASN A 279 3.51 21.24 -4.22
CA ASN A 279 2.56 21.39 -5.33
C ASN A 279 2.49 20.14 -6.19
N PHE A 280 3.62 19.44 -6.40
CA PHE A 280 3.64 18.18 -7.10
C PHE A 280 2.82 17.13 -6.36
N ILE A 281 3.00 16.98 -5.04
CA ILE A 281 2.25 16.04 -4.20
C ILE A 281 0.75 16.31 -4.33
N LEU A 282 0.30 17.56 -4.18
CA LEU A 282 -1.10 17.92 -4.31
C LEU A 282 -1.67 17.58 -5.68
N ALA A 283 -0.97 17.96 -6.75
CA ALA A 283 -1.41 17.65 -8.12
C ALA A 283 -1.43 16.13 -8.40
N ARG A 284 -0.50 15.37 -7.80
CA ARG A 284 -0.47 13.90 -7.92
C ARG A 284 -1.68 13.25 -7.29
N CYS A 285 -2.03 13.66 -6.09
CA CYS A 285 -3.20 13.16 -5.40
C CYS A 285 -4.50 13.39 -6.20
N ASP A 286 -4.65 14.58 -6.79
CA ASP A 286 -5.86 14.93 -7.55
C ASP A 286 -6.02 14.08 -8.82
N SER A 287 -4.92 13.58 -9.40
CA SER A 287 -4.93 12.91 -10.70
C SER A 287 -4.87 11.38 -10.63
N ILE A 288 -4.43 10.80 -9.51
CA ILE A 288 -4.00 9.42 -9.49
C ILE A 288 -5.14 8.41 -9.61
N ASN A 289 -6.28 8.66 -8.96
CA ASN A 289 -7.43 7.76 -9.02
C ASN A 289 -8.09 7.77 -10.41
N SER A 290 -8.19 8.94 -11.06
CA SER A 290 -8.66 9.00 -12.44
C SER A 290 -7.69 8.29 -13.40
N GLY A 291 -6.40 8.36 -13.16
CA GLY A 291 -5.38 7.66 -13.95
C GLY A 291 -5.58 6.14 -13.95
N PHE A 292 -6.02 5.54 -12.83
CA PHE A 292 -6.34 4.11 -12.79
C PHE A 292 -7.56 3.76 -13.64
N VAL A 293 -8.62 4.55 -13.55
CA VAL A 293 -9.83 4.35 -14.37
C VAL A 293 -9.50 4.40 -15.87
N ASP A 294 -8.52 5.23 -16.23
CA ASP A 294 -8.11 5.40 -17.64
C ASP A 294 -7.18 4.26 -18.12
N CYS A 295 -6.32 3.72 -17.28
CA CYS A 295 -5.26 2.79 -17.68
C CYS A 295 -5.53 1.32 -17.34
N ASP A 296 -6.42 1.00 -16.39
CA ASP A 296 -6.79 -0.35 -16.01
C ASP A 296 -8.20 -0.71 -16.51
N THR A 297 -8.27 -1.64 -17.46
CA THR A 297 -9.54 -2.00 -18.11
C THR A 297 -10.48 -2.85 -17.25
N ALA A 298 -10.00 -3.38 -16.11
CA ALA A 298 -10.85 -4.08 -15.15
C ALA A 298 -11.68 -3.11 -14.32
N ILE A 299 -11.19 -1.88 -14.14
CA ILE A 299 -11.86 -0.86 -13.35
C ILE A 299 -13.05 -0.27 -14.12
N THR A 300 -14.26 -0.38 -13.54
CA THR A 300 -15.51 0.08 -14.15
C THR A 300 -15.94 1.48 -13.70
N GLY A 301 -15.34 2.01 -12.66
CA GLY A 301 -15.64 3.33 -12.08
C GLY A 301 -15.17 3.46 -10.64
N ILE A 302 -15.57 4.54 -10.00
CA ILE A 302 -15.31 4.80 -8.56
C ILE A 302 -16.67 4.89 -7.87
N PHE A 303 -16.85 4.13 -6.79
CA PHE A 303 -18.11 4.01 -6.06
C PHE A 303 -17.91 4.21 -4.57
N ASP A 304 -18.96 4.70 -3.91
CA ASP A 304 -18.97 4.85 -2.46
C ASP A 304 -19.34 3.52 -1.79
N VAL A 305 -18.48 3.07 -0.88
CA VAL A 305 -18.70 1.89 -0.03
C VAL A 305 -18.88 2.35 1.40
N THR A 306 -20.06 2.09 1.96
CA THR A 306 -20.35 2.39 3.36
C THR A 306 -20.42 1.10 4.16
N VAL A 307 -19.70 1.04 5.28
CA VAL A 307 -19.72 -0.11 6.21
C VAL A 307 -20.37 0.32 7.52
N GLU A 308 -21.39 -0.43 7.93
CA GLU A 308 -22.12 -0.20 9.18
C GLU A 308 -22.01 -1.40 10.11
N ILE A 309 -21.63 -1.16 11.36
CA ILE A 309 -21.58 -2.17 12.43
C ILE A 309 -22.82 -2.05 13.29
N ILE A 310 -23.62 -3.10 13.34
CA ILE A 310 -24.83 -3.18 14.16
C ILE A 310 -24.58 -4.19 15.29
N GLY A 311 -24.60 -3.75 16.52
CA GLY A 311 -24.15 -4.51 17.69
C GLY A 311 -22.70 -4.19 18.04
N THR A 312 -21.97 -5.14 18.64
CA THR A 312 -20.59 -4.96 19.09
C THR A 312 -19.65 -5.91 18.36
N GLY A 313 -18.76 -5.38 17.51
CA GLY A 313 -17.81 -6.18 16.75
C GLY A 313 -16.89 -5.32 15.89
N GLU A 314 -16.01 -5.99 15.16
CA GLU A 314 -15.03 -5.39 14.27
C GLU A 314 -15.01 -6.14 12.94
N VAL A 315 -14.91 -5.39 11.87
CA VAL A 315 -14.80 -5.87 10.49
C VAL A 315 -13.55 -5.27 9.85
N GLU A 316 -12.77 -6.07 9.18
CA GLU A 316 -11.74 -5.63 8.26
C GLU A 316 -12.31 -5.53 6.85
N MET A 317 -12.10 -4.40 6.18
CA MET A 317 -12.38 -4.19 4.76
C MET A 317 -11.06 -4.10 4.01
N SER A 318 -10.87 -4.93 3.01
CA SER A 318 -9.64 -5.00 2.22
C SER A 318 -8.42 -5.41 3.09
N ASN A 319 -7.31 -4.67 3.01
CA ASN A 319 -6.05 -5.02 3.69
C ASN A 319 -5.73 -3.98 4.78
N ASN A 320 -6.30 -4.12 5.97
CA ASN A 320 -6.04 -3.32 7.19
C ASN A 320 -7.01 -2.15 7.50
N ASN A 321 -8.13 -2.00 6.81
CA ASN A 321 -9.16 -1.04 7.24
C ASN A 321 -10.07 -1.68 8.29
N ILE A 322 -9.72 -1.53 9.56
CA ILE A 322 -10.51 -2.04 10.69
C ILE A 322 -11.61 -1.04 11.04
N ILE A 323 -12.86 -1.49 10.90
CA ILE A 323 -14.07 -0.73 11.19
C ILE A 323 -14.74 -1.33 12.41
N ASN A 324 -15.04 -0.52 13.41
CA ASN A 324 -15.63 -0.93 14.67
C ASN A 324 -16.73 0.04 15.14
N ASN A 325 -17.26 -0.16 16.32
CA ASN A 325 -18.34 0.65 16.87
C ASN A 325 -18.00 2.15 17.08
N LEU A 326 -16.72 2.53 17.04
CA LEU A 326 -16.28 3.93 17.17
C LEU A 326 -16.12 4.61 15.82
N THR A 327 -15.90 3.85 14.76
CA THR A 327 -15.64 4.34 13.39
C THR A 327 -16.83 4.16 12.44
N THR A 328 -17.89 3.42 12.84
CA THR A 328 -19.11 3.22 12.05
C THR A 328 -20.07 4.42 12.13
N PRO A 329 -20.82 4.82 11.07
CA PRO A 329 -20.63 4.35 9.70
C PRO A 329 -19.31 4.83 9.10
N PHE A 330 -18.60 3.95 8.39
CA PHE A 330 -17.39 4.27 7.68
C PHE A 330 -17.72 4.31 6.18
N THR A 331 -17.37 5.38 5.48
CA THR A 331 -17.57 5.50 4.02
C THR A 331 -16.25 5.81 3.35
N ASP A 332 -15.95 5.06 2.29
CA ASP A 332 -14.74 5.19 1.50
C ASP A 332 -15.04 5.01 0.01
N GLN A 333 -14.19 5.58 -0.86
CA GLN A 333 -14.30 5.39 -2.31
C GLN A 333 -13.49 4.20 -2.76
N ARG A 334 -14.11 3.31 -3.55
CA ARG A 334 -13.51 2.08 -4.07
C ARG A 334 -13.71 1.94 -5.57
N PHE A 335 -12.74 1.28 -6.22
CA PHE A 335 -12.83 0.97 -7.64
C PHE A 335 -13.82 -0.16 -7.88
N GLY A 336 -14.70 0.02 -8.86
CA GLY A 336 -15.62 -1.01 -9.32
C GLY A 336 -14.96 -1.98 -10.29
N GLY A 337 -15.53 -3.20 -10.40
CA GLY A 337 -14.98 -4.30 -11.18
C GLY A 337 -13.85 -5.06 -10.48
N ILE A 338 -13.62 -4.74 -9.21
CA ILE A 338 -12.59 -5.32 -8.35
C ILE A 338 -13.27 -6.03 -7.19
N ASP A 339 -12.82 -7.24 -6.87
CA ASP A 339 -13.29 -7.99 -5.72
C ASP A 339 -12.84 -7.31 -4.42
N LEU A 340 -13.81 -6.84 -3.64
CA LEU A 340 -13.58 -6.17 -2.37
C LEU A 340 -13.91 -7.14 -1.22
N PRO A 341 -12.89 -7.59 -0.45
CA PRO A 341 -13.09 -8.52 0.66
C PRO A 341 -13.45 -7.80 1.95
N PHE A 342 -14.27 -8.48 2.77
CA PHE A 342 -14.59 -8.13 4.15
C PHE A 342 -14.42 -9.37 5.02
N GLU A 343 -13.88 -9.21 6.23
CA GLU A 343 -13.68 -10.26 7.19
C GLU A 343 -14.08 -9.79 8.60
N VAL A 344 -14.74 -10.64 9.35
CA VAL A 344 -15.03 -10.38 10.76
C VAL A 344 -13.78 -10.62 11.60
N VAL A 345 -13.29 -9.57 12.25
CA VAL A 345 -12.09 -9.62 13.10
C VAL A 345 -12.43 -10.04 14.52
N SER A 346 -13.52 -9.50 15.07
CA SER A 346 -13.95 -9.81 16.45
C SER A 346 -15.43 -9.57 16.63
N GLY A 347 -15.99 -10.18 17.68
CA GLY A 347 -17.41 -10.07 18.07
C GLY A 347 -18.22 -11.34 17.76
N SER A 348 -19.47 -11.37 18.28
CA SER A 348 -20.40 -12.45 18.01
C SER A 348 -21.13 -12.18 16.70
N PHE A 349 -20.49 -12.51 15.59
CA PHE A 349 -21.06 -12.28 14.25
C PHE A 349 -22.36 -13.05 14.05
N ALA A 350 -23.35 -12.38 13.47
CA ALA A 350 -24.65 -12.93 13.16
C ALA A 350 -24.85 -13.10 11.65
N TYR A 351 -24.80 -12.01 10.89
CA TYR A 351 -24.91 -12.07 9.43
C TYR A 351 -24.50 -10.74 8.77
N TRP A 352 -24.32 -10.81 7.44
CA TRP A 352 -24.17 -9.65 6.55
C TRP A 352 -25.51 -9.25 5.93
N GLU A 353 -25.71 -7.95 5.71
CA GLU A 353 -26.73 -7.38 4.86
C GLU A 353 -26.07 -6.43 3.84
N ILE A 354 -26.41 -6.59 2.56
CA ILE A 354 -25.95 -5.70 1.50
C ILE A 354 -27.12 -4.88 0.96
N ILE A 355 -26.96 -3.56 0.96
CA ILE A 355 -27.94 -2.60 0.43
C ILE A 355 -27.31 -1.93 -0.78
N SER A 356 -27.84 -2.20 -1.97
CA SER A 356 -27.36 -1.66 -3.24
C SER A 356 -28.43 -1.69 -4.31
N ALA A 357 -28.23 -0.92 -5.38
CA ALA A 357 -29.07 -0.99 -6.58
C ALA A 357 -28.81 -2.27 -7.39
N THR A 358 -27.59 -2.79 -7.35
CA THR A 358 -27.19 -4.04 -8.01
C THR A 358 -27.28 -5.19 -7.01
N PRO A 359 -27.99 -6.30 -7.30
CA PRO A 359 -28.07 -7.44 -6.40
C PRO A 359 -26.77 -8.23 -6.37
N TYR A 360 -26.29 -8.57 -5.16
CA TYR A 360 -25.13 -9.44 -4.94
C TYR A 360 -25.59 -10.85 -4.52
N VAL A 361 -24.80 -11.85 -4.87
CA VAL A 361 -24.99 -13.25 -4.45
C VAL A 361 -23.92 -13.59 -3.43
N TYR A 362 -24.31 -13.84 -2.19
CA TYR A 362 -23.40 -14.13 -1.08
C TYR A 362 -24.09 -15.02 -0.04
N ASP A 363 -23.31 -15.68 0.82
CA ASP A 363 -23.83 -16.36 2.00
C ASP A 363 -23.80 -15.36 3.18
N PRO A 364 -24.94 -14.92 3.69
CA PRO A 364 -24.96 -13.93 4.74
C PRO A 364 -24.44 -14.43 6.10
N LEU A 365 -24.30 -15.73 6.30
CA LEU A 365 -23.94 -16.34 7.59
C LEU A 365 -22.45 -16.68 7.73
N VAL A 366 -21.68 -16.55 6.66
CA VAL A 366 -20.21 -16.78 6.69
C VAL A 366 -19.53 -15.47 7.12
N ASP A 367 -18.55 -15.58 8.01
CA ASP A 367 -17.83 -14.45 8.59
C ASP A 367 -16.90 -13.70 7.61
N THR A 368 -16.80 -14.20 6.38
CA THR A 368 -16.10 -13.54 5.27
C THR A 368 -17.09 -13.21 4.16
N LEU A 369 -16.89 -12.06 3.52
CA LEU A 369 -17.70 -11.60 2.40
C LEU A 369 -16.76 -11.03 1.32
N VAL A 370 -16.99 -11.39 0.06
CA VAL A 370 -16.33 -10.77 -1.10
C VAL A 370 -17.40 -10.26 -2.04
N ILE A 371 -17.28 -9.01 -2.48
CA ILE A 371 -18.19 -8.41 -3.45
C ILE A 371 -17.41 -7.89 -4.67
N ASP A 372 -17.82 -8.29 -5.87
CA ASP A 372 -17.40 -7.62 -7.13
C ASP A 372 -18.15 -6.29 -7.23
N LEU A 373 -17.49 -5.20 -6.87
CA LEU A 373 -18.12 -3.89 -6.71
C LEU A 373 -18.62 -3.34 -8.06
N GLN A 374 -19.93 -3.08 -8.17
CA GLN A 374 -20.59 -2.65 -9.41
C GLN A 374 -21.40 -1.35 -9.25
N GLY A 375 -21.29 -0.66 -8.12
CA GLY A 375 -22.03 0.56 -7.80
C GLY A 375 -21.92 0.88 -6.33
N ASP A 376 -22.51 2.02 -5.91
CA ASP A 376 -22.55 2.40 -4.51
C ASP A 376 -23.23 1.32 -3.66
N VAL A 377 -22.64 1.00 -2.51
CA VAL A 377 -23.10 -0.08 -1.64
C VAL A 377 -22.97 0.27 -0.17
N THR A 378 -23.96 -0.20 0.62
CA THR A 378 -23.83 -0.25 2.07
C THR A 378 -23.75 -1.71 2.53
N VAL A 379 -22.68 -2.06 3.20
CA VAL A 379 -22.44 -3.38 3.81
C VAL A 379 -22.66 -3.25 5.31
N ARG A 380 -23.63 -4.00 5.85
CA ARG A 380 -23.91 -4.06 7.27
C ARG A 380 -23.45 -5.39 7.85
N ALA A 381 -22.65 -5.31 8.89
CA ALA A 381 -22.28 -6.45 9.71
C ALA A 381 -23.12 -6.44 11.01
N TYR A 382 -23.89 -7.47 11.20
CA TYR A 382 -24.71 -7.63 12.40
C TYR A 382 -23.99 -8.53 13.41
N PHE A 383 -23.92 -8.05 14.67
CA PHE A 383 -23.30 -8.75 15.78
C PHE A 383 -24.32 -8.93 16.91
N GLY A 384 -24.40 -10.11 17.47
CA GLY A 384 -25.28 -10.47 18.57
C GLY A 384 -25.79 -11.90 18.46
N GLU A 385 -26.54 -12.34 19.44
CA GLU A 385 -27.11 -13.69 19.44
C GLU A 385 -28.39 -13.74 18.58
N ILE A 386 -28.44 -14.62 17.60
CA ILE A 386 -29.67 -14.86 16.83
C ILE A 386 -30.64 -15.70 17.69
N LYS A 387 -31.82 -15.18 17.93
CA LYS A 387 -32.90 -15.86 18.63
C LYS A 387 -34.07 -16.06 17.69
N ASP A 388 -34.54 -17.29 17.62
CA ASP A 388 -35.80 -17.62 16.96
C ASP A 388 -36.95 -17.25 17.85
N ILE A 389 -37.87 -16.44 17.32
CA ILE A 389 -39.14 -16.15 17.98
C ILE A 389 -40.29 -16.79 17.21
N VAL A 390 -41.22 -17.34 17.95
CA VAL A 390 -42.49 -17.82 17.40
C VAL A 390 -43.61 -16.99 17.98
N ILE A 391 -44.35 -16.32 17.11
CA ILE A 391 -45.52 -15.54 17.50
C ILE A 391 -46.75 -16.29 17.06
N ASP A 392 -47.60 -16.57 18.03
CA ASP A 392 -48.92 -17.17 17.82
C ASP A 392 -50.00 -16.27 18.36
N VAL A 393 -51.05 -16.06 17.59
CA VAL A 393 -52.17 -15.18 17.96
C VAL A 393 -53.33 -16.02 18.48
N ASN A 394 -53.70 -15.75 19.72
CA ASN A 394 -54.84 -16.39 20.36
C ASN A 394 -55.86 -15.31 20.79
N PRO A 395 -57.14 -15.37 20.37
CA PRO A 395 -57.82 -16.48 19.75
C PRO A 395 -57.71 -16.51 18.22
N PHE A 396 -57.70 -17.71 17.69
CA PHE A 396 -57.74 -17.98 16.25
C PHE A 396 -58.91 -17.28 15.57
N GLY A 397 -58.66 -16.56 14.48
CA GLY A 397 -59.69 -16.05 13.58
C GLY A 397 -59.87 -14.52 13.53
N THR A 398 -59.02 -13.74 14.17
CA THR A 398 -58.94 -12.30 13.93
C THR A 398 -57.97 -12.03 12.79
N SER A 399 -58.38 -11.23 11.81
CA SER A 399 -57.51 -10.75 10.74
C SER A 399 -56.53 -9.69 11.29
N THR A 400 -55.52 -10.13 11.98
CA THR A 400 -54.47 -9.28 12.56
C THR A 400 -53.19 -9.52 11.79
N SER A 401 -52.56 -8.46 11.34
CA SER A 401 -51.19 -8.50 10.86
C SER A 401 -50.28 -7.97 11.96
N ILE A 402 -49.11 -8.59 12.10
CA ILE A 402 -48.04 -8.12 12.99
C ILE A 402 -46.85 -7.80 12.13
N ASP A 403 -46.30 -6.60 12.33
CA ASP A 403 -45.06 -6.17 11.71
C ASP A 403 -43.90 -6.43 12.68
N ILE A 404 -42.89 -7.19 12.20
CA ILE A 404 -41.64 -7.41 12.93
C ILE A 404 -40.51 -6.98 12.01
N ASN A 405 -39.92 -5.84 12.27
CA ASN A 405 -38.83 -5.26 11.48
C ASN A 405 -39.11 -5.18 9.97
N GLY A 406 -40.34 -4.76 9.59
CA GLY A 406 -40.75 -4.67 8.19
C GLY A 406 -41.33 -5.96 7.60
N ASN A 407 -41.27 -7.09 8.32
CA ASN A 407 -41.90 -8.35 7.92
C ASN A 407 -43.32 -8.46 8.43
N ILE A 408 -44.31 -8.35 7.55
CA ILE A 408 -45.74 -8.41 7.92
C ILE A 408 -46.21 -9.88 7.90
N ALA A 409 -46.50 -10.43 9.07
CA ALA A 409 -47.08 -11.76 9.24
C ALA A 409 -48.62 -11.68 9.23
N ASN A 410 -49.23 -12.45 8.33
CA ASN A 410 -50.71 -12.57 8.20
C ASN A 410 -51.19 -14.02 8.50
N ILE A 411 -50.27 -14.95 8.69
CA ILE A 411 -50.52 -16.38 8.96
C ILE A 411 -49.81 -16.73 10.24
N PHE A 412 -50.53 -17.37 11.16
CA PHE A 412 -50.02 -17.76 12.48
C PHE A 412 -50.16 -19.27 12.71
N PRO A 413 -49.24 -19.91 13.46
CA PRO A 413 -48.05 -19.26 14.05
C PRO A 413 -47.04 -18.76 13.00
N PHE A 414 -46.43 -17.64 13.29
CA PHE A 414 -45.34 -17.04 12.50
C PHE A 414 -44.04 -17.18 13.27
N SER A 415 -42.99 -17.62 12.60
CA SER A 415 -41.66 -17.69 13.17
C SER A 415 -40.71 -16.78 12.43
N SER A 416 -39.85 -16.08 13.14
CA SER A 416 -38.80 -15.23 12.61
C SER A 416 -37.61 -15.28 13.55
N SER A 417 -36.40 -15.02 12.99
CA SER A 417 -35.20 -14.86 13.80
C SER A 417 -34.97 -13.39 14.09
N ILE A 418 -34.58 -13.05 15.29
CA ILE A 418 -34.19 -11.72 15.72
C ILE A 418 -32.79 -11.77 16.34
N ILE A 419 -32.07 -10.67 16.21
CA ILE A 419 -30.80 -10.49 16.91
C ILE A 419 -31.11 -9.87 18.27
N VAL A 420 -30.53 -10.47 19.32
CA VAL A 420 -30.55 -9.91 20.67
C VAL A 420 -29.21 -9.22 20.89
N GLY A 421 -29.21 -7.91 20.82
CA GLY A 421 -28.05 -7.10 21.20
C GLY A 421 -27.96 -6.91 22.71
N ASP A 422 -26.75 -6.74 23.22
CA ASP A 422 -26.56 -6.23 24.58
C ASP A 422 -27.03 -4.78 24.63
N ASN A 423 -28.05 -4.49 25.47
CA ASN A 423 -28.53 -3.13 25.77
C ASN A 423 -27.65 -2.50 26.84
#